data_634392a5aff814bb74eec3ff42ee72ec
#
_entry.id   634392a5aff814bb74eec3ff42ee72ec
#
_cell.length_a   1.000
_cell.length_b   1.000
_cell.length_c   1.000
_cell.angle_alpha   90.00
_cell.angle_beta   90.00
_cell.angle_gamma   90.00
#
_symmetry.space_group_name_H-M   'P 1'
#
loop_
_entity.id
_entity.type
_entity.pdbx_description
1 polymer ?
#
loop_
_entity_poly.entity_id
_entity_poly.type
_entity_poly.pdbx_seq_one_letter_code
_entity_poly.pdbx_strand_id
1 'polypeptide(L)'
;MSASHEKPRSVEVSSTLSSLESSDLSEDRSDQGRHLTVGGKVVRIVIAFAMMFACALAPPLLKQVPVIQSFALAHENPIGLVESFAVGSCVLLIYGVAVVLALILCYVLGRTLDRGRHVSVGLRTDRRALLWLAGMILAALVVDLVVAGMLHVFGIAGGGQPLPQSPAWLMIVESFSIAFLLQGIPEEIIWRGWLYSSLGETRFAAVSSVLGFTALHILSQGGQQNLLEHLTYLAPPCGFAVTALIVRTISGSTWAAIGVHGGFHVANDLLSDRLHLPVGSITWVLQGLIWAAVGLLILVFHRRQRRLATSSSSE
;
A
#
# COMPACT_ATOMS: atom_id res chain seq x y z
N MET A 1 -22.20 -82.62 6.06
CA MET A 1 -21.81 -81.41 6.78
C MET A 1 -20.96 -80.55 5.85
N SER A 2 -21.61 -79.59 5.20
CA SER A 2 -20.98 -78.69 4.19
C SER A 2 -20.87 -77.32 4.85
N ALA A 3 -19.66 -76.81 4.99
CA ALA A 3 -19.40 -75.46 5.49
C ALA A 3 -19.20 -74.51 4.30
N SER A 4 -20.11 -73.57 4.16
CA SER A 4 -20.04 -72.49 3.16
C SER A 4 -19.11 -71.37 3.71
N HIS A 5 -18.04 -71.09 2.99
CA HIS A 5 -17.17 -69.93 3.19
C HIS A 5 -17.80 -68.68 2.55
N GLU A 6 -18.16 -67.76 3.40
CA GLU A 6 -18.57 -66.42 3.04
C GLU A 6 -17.35 -65.51 2.84
N LYS A 7 -17.21 -64.87 1.66
CA LYS A 7 -16.09 -63.99 1.30
C LYS A 7 -16.40 -62.55 1.70
N PRO A 8 -15.53 -61.78 2.38
CA PRO A 8 -15.90 -60.47 2.89
C PRO A 8 -15.98 -59.41 1.74
N ARG A 9 -17.01 -58.57 1.82
CA ARG A 9 -17.26 -57.40 0.99
C ARG A 9 -16.26 -56.24 1.33
N SER A 10 -15.06 -56.22 0.76
CA SER A 10 -14.10 -55.15 0.96
C SER A 10 -13.82 -54.28 -0.27
N VAL A 11 -14.53 -54.44 -1.36
CA VAL A 11 -14.23 -53.76 -2.62
C VAL A 11 -15.16 -52.57 -2.92
N GLU A 12 -16.35 -52.49 -2.31
CA GLU A 12 -17.32 -51.40 -2.61
C GLU A 12 -17.06 -50.08 -1.83
N VAL A 13 -16.38 -50.12 -0.66
CA VAL A 13 -16.13 -48.92 0.15
C VAL A 13 -15.01 -48.08 -0.43
N SER A 14 -14.05 -48.69 -1.12
CA SER A 14 -12.90 -47.96 -1.70
C SER A 14 -13.27 -47.14 -2.94
N SER A 15 -14.25 -47.62 -3.73
CA SER A 15 -14.69 -46.89 -4.93
C SER A 15 -15.59 -45.69 -4.63
N THR A 16 -16.33 -45.74 -3.50
CA THR A 16 -17.20 -44.65 -3.06
C THR A 16 -16.40 -43.51 -2.43
N LEU A 17 -15.30 -43.81 -1.69
CA LEU A 17 -14.41 -42.80 -1.14
C LEU A 17 -13.60 -42.10 -2.22
N SER A 18 -13.11 -42.81 -3.23
CA SER A 18 -12.39 -42.18 -4.34
C SER A 18 -13.27 -41.28 -5.23
N SER A 19 -14.57 -41.60 -5.34
CA SER A 19 -15.52 -40.75 -6.07
C SER A 19 -15.96 -39.52 -5.30
N LEU A 20 -16.02 -39.59 -3.95
CA LEU A 20 -16.28 -38.42 -3.09
C LEU A 20 -15.07 -37.48 -3.02
N GLU A 21 -13.85 -38.00 -2.89
CA GLU A 21 -12.63 -37.17 -2.95
C GLU A 21 -12.43 -36.52 -4.33
N SER A 22 -12.76 -37.22 -5.44
CA SER A 22 -12.63 -36.61 -6.76
C SER A 22 -13.71 -35.58 -7.07
N SER A 23 -14.92 -35.69 -6.48
CA SER A 23 -15.98 -34.68 -6.61
C SER A 23 -15.68 -33.41 -5.78
N ASP A 24 -15.20 -33.56 -4.57
CA ASP A 24 -14.79 -32.40 -3.73
C ASP A 24 -13.60 -31.64 -4.33
N LEU A 25 -12.61 -32.35 -4.88
CA LEU A 25 -11.45 -31.72 -5.54
C LEU A 25 -11.82 -31.11 -6.91
N SER A 26 -12.90 -31.57 -7.56
CA SER A 26 -13.36 -30.98 -8.82
C SER A 26 -14.27 -29.76 -8.60
N GLU A 27 -15.05 -29.71 -7.53
CA GLU A 27 -15.84 -28.54 -7.14
C GLU A 27 -14.95 -27.39 -6.65
N ASP A 28 -13.90 -27.68 -5.87
CA ASP A 28 -12.94 -26.65 -5.41
C ASP A 28 -12.10 -26.09 -6.59
N ARG A 29 -11.86 -26.84 -7.66
CA ARG A 29 -11.22 -26.35 -8.89
C ARG A 29 -12.16 -25.58 -9.81
N SER A 30 -13.48 -25.82 -9.78
CA SER A 30 -14.44 -25.13 -10.63
C SER A 30 -14.73 -23.70 -10.15
N ASP A 31 -14.49 -23.39 -8.86
CA ASP A 31 -14.75 -22.07 -8.29
C ASP A 31 -13.51 -21.12 -8.36
N GLN A 32 -12.33 -21.64 -8.68
CA GLN A 32 -11.11 -20.82 -8.90
C GLN A 32 -11.07 -20.11 -10.26
N GLY A 33 -12.06 -20.25 -11.13
CA GLY A 33 -11.93 -19.95 -12.56
C GLY A 33 -12.98 -19.04 -13.19
N ARG A 34 -13.69 -18.16 -12.50
CA ARG A 34 -14.36 -17.06 -13.21
C ARG A 34 -13.32 -16.07 -13.70
N HIS A 35 -12.68 -16.38 -14.83
CA HIS A 35 -11.79 -15.46 -15.53
C HIS A 35 -12.54 -14.16 -15.79
N LEU A 36 -12.02 -13.06 -15.22
CA LEU A 36 -12.57 -11.73 -15.49
C LEU A 36 -12.48 -11.46 -17.00
N THR A 37 -13.58 -11.03 -17.59
CA THR A 37 -13.59 -10.47 -18.95
C THR A 37 -12.71 -9.22 -19.00
N VAL A 38 -12.26 -8.83 -20.17
CA VAL A 38 -11.51 -7.58 -20.37
C VAL A 38 -12.29 -6.39 -19.81
N GLY A 39 -13.60 -6.31 -20.10
CA GLY A 39 -14.48 -5.28 -19.55
C GLY A 39 -14.52 -5.29 -18.02
N GLY A 40 -14.59 -6.47 -17.40
CA GLY A 40 -14.55 -6.59 -15.94
C GLY A 40 -13.24 -6.11 -15.31
N LYS A 41 -12.10 -6.28 -15.99
CA LYS A 41 -10.80 -5.76 -15.55
C LYS A 41 -10.74 -4.24 -15.67
N VAL A 42 -11.19 -3.69 -16.81
CA VAL A 42 -11.22 -2.24 -17.03
C VAL A 42 -12.12 -1.54 -16.01
N VAL A 43 -13.31 -2.08 -15.76
CA VAL A 43 -14.24 -1.53 -14.76
C VAL A 43 -13.57 -1.43 -13.38
N ARG A 44 -12.84 -2.46 -12.93
CA ARG A 44 -12.15 -2.44 -11.63
C ARG A 44 -11.05 -1.38 -11.57
N ILE A 45 -10.30 -1.23 -12.65
CA ILE A 45 -9.27 -0.18 -12.73
C ILE A 45 -9.93 1.20 -12.65
N VAL A 46 -11.00 1.45 -13.41
CA VAL A 46 -11.73 2.73 -13.36
C VAL A 46 -12.31 3.00 -11.97
N ILE A 47 -12.86 1.98 -11.32
CA ILE A 47 -13.36 2.10 -9.95
C ILE A 47 -12.21 2.44 -8.97
N ALA A 48 -11.02 1.83 -9.10
CA ALA A 48 -9.88 2.16 -8.27
C ALA A 48 -9.50 3.64 -8.38
N PHE A 49 -9.47 4.20 -9.59
CA PHE A 49 -9.27 5.64 -9.80
C PHE A 49 -10.36 6.48 -9.12
N ALA A 50 -11.63 6.11 -9.30
CA ALA A 50 -12.75 6.82 -8.66
C ALA A 50 -12.68 6.78 -7.12
N MET A 51 -12.33 5.63 -6.55
CA MET A 51 -12.11 5.48 -5.10
C MET A 51 -10.98 6.38 -4.61
N MET A 52 -9.87 6.43 -5.35
CA MET A 52 -8.74 7.30 -5.01
C MET A 52 -9.15 8.76 -4.99
N PHE A 53 -9.83 9.24 -6.02
CA PHE A 53 -10.34 10.62 -6.03
C PHE A 53 -11.30 10.88 -4.88
N ALA A 54 -12.21 9.96 -4.58
CA ALA A 54 -13.13 10.11 -3.46
C ALA A 54 -12.40 10.24 -2.12
N CYS A 55 -11.39 9.38 -1.87
CA CYS A 55 -10.59 9.43 -0.64
C CYS A 55 -9.72 10.70 -0.56
N ALA A 56 -9.09 11.09 -1.66
CA ALA A 56 -8.24 12.28 -1.70
C ALA A 56 -9.03 13.58 -1.55
N LEU A 57 -10.25 13.65 -2.07
CA LEU A 57 -11.11 14.84 -2.00
C LEU A 57 -11.90 14.96 -0.69
N ALA A 58 -12.14 13.87 0.02
CA ALA A 58 -12.95 13.89 1.24
C ALA A 58 -12.40 14.85 2.32
N PRO A 59 -11.11 14.82 2.71
CA PRO A 59 -10.56 15.76 3.68
C PRO A 59 -10.60 17.23 3.24
N PRO A 60 -10.21 17.63 2.01
CA PRO A 60 -10.36 19.00 1.53
C PRO A 60 -11.81 19.50 1.56
N LEU A 61 -12.79 18.65 1.20
CA LEU A 61 -14.20 19.01 1.27
C LEU A 61 -14.68 19.20 2.71
N LEU A 62 -14.24 18.35 3.64
CA LEU A 62 -14.56 18.53 5.05
C LEU A 62 -14.00 19.83 5.61
N LYS A 63 -12.80 20.24 5.20
CA LYS A 63 -12.21 21.52 5.62
C LYS A 63 -13.02 22.74 5.16
N GLN A 64 -13.91 22.60 4.16
CA GLN A 64 -14.80 23.67 3.70
C GLN A 64 -16.08 23.77 4.53
N VAL A 65 -16.35 22.82 5.42
CA VAL A 65 -17.50 22.90 6.33
C VAL A 65 -17.32 24.10 7.28
N PRO A 66 -18.28 25.05 7.37
CA PRO A 66 -18.07 26.33 8.05
C PRO A 66 -17.58 26.21 9.49
N VAL A 67 -18.06 25.23 10.25
CA VAL A 67 -17.61 25.01 11.64
C VAL A 67 -16.15 24.55 11.71
N ILE A 68 -15.71 23.71 10.77
CA ILE A 68 -14.31 23.23 10.70
C ILE A 68 -13.40 24.36 10.22
N GLN A 69 -13.84 25.09 9.21
CA GLN A 69 -13.09 26.23 8.69
C GLN A 69 -12.91 27.32 9.74
N SER A 70 -13.97 27.70 10.47
CA SER A 70 -13.85 28.69 11.54
C SER A 70 -12.99 28.19 12.70
N PHE A 71 -13.03 26.90 13.05
CA PHE A 71 -12.14 26.31 14.02
C PHE A 71 -10.68 26.40 13.57
N ALA A 72 -10.37 26.03 12.31
CA ALA A 72 -9.03 26.08 11.77
C ALA A 72 -8.46 27.52 11.75
N LEU A 73 -9.27 28.50 11.33
CA LEU A 73 -8.87 29.92 11.35
C LEU A 73 -8.64 30.46 12.76
N ALA A 74 -9.46 30.04 13.73
CA ALA A 74 -9.31 30.48 15.13
C ALA A 74 -8.06 29.88 15.82
N HIS A 75 -7.50 28.77 15.31
CA HIS A 75 -6.39 28.02 15.89
C HIS A 75 -5.22 27.83 14.90
N GLU A 76 -5.00 28.82 14.03
CA GLU A 76 -3.93 28.76 13.02
C GLU A 76 -2.52 28.67 13.66
N ASN A 77 -2.34 29.29 14.84
CA ASN A 77 -1.10 29.24 15.62
C ASN A 77 -1.42 28.84 17.07
N PRO A 78 -1.62 27.54 17.36
CA PRO A 78 -2.00 27.10 18.69
C PRO A 78 -0.85 27.29 19.68
N ILE A 79 -1.06 28.13 20.69
CA ILE A 79 -0.04 28.49 21.70
C ILE A 79 -0.12 27.58 22.93
N GLY A 80 -1.33 27.15 23.28
CA GLY A 80 -1.61 26.33 24.46
C GLY A 80 -1.64 24.84 24.20
N LEU A 81 -1.36 24.01 25.22
CA LEU A 81 -1.40 22.57 25.14
C LEU A 81 -2.80 22.08 24.75
N VAL A 82 -3.86 22.67 25.35
CA VAL A 82 -5.27 22.29 25.08
C VAL A 82 -5.64 22.59 23.62
N GLU A 83 -5.27 23.77 23.12
CA GLU A 83 -5.50 24.17 21.73
C GLU A 83 -4.77 23.24 20.76
N SER A 84 -3.49 22.95 21.03
CA SER A 84 -2.69 22.04 20.22
C SER A 84 -3.30 20.62 20.20
N PHE A 85 -3.83 20.12 21.32
CA PHE A 85 -4.55 18.84 21.35
C PHE A 85 -5.86 18.87 20.54
N ALA A 86 -6.61 19.98 20.61
CA ALA A 86 -7.82 20.16 19.83
C ALA A 86 -7.52 20.17 18.32
N VAL A 87 -6.47 20.91 17.91
CA VAL A 87 -6.00 20.96 16.51
C VAL A 87 -5.54 19.57 16.06
N GLY A 88 -4.67 18.90 16.81
CA GLY A 88 -4.17 17.56 16.48
C GLY A 88 -5.30 16.55 16.37
N SER A 89 -6.29 16.59 17.26
CA SER A 89 -7.47 15.73 17.18
C SER A 89 -8.31 16.01 15.93
N CYS A 90 -8.50 17.28 15.59
CA CYS A 90 -9.23 17.69 14.40
C CYS A 90 -8.52 17.20 13.12
N VAL A 91 -7.20 17.33 13.05
CA VAL A 91 -6.35 16.84 11.96
C VAL A 91 -6.50 15.32 11.78
N LEU A 92 -6.37 14.56 12.87
CA LEU A 92 -6.55 13.10 12.84
C LEU A 92 -7.94 12.69 12.34
N LEU A 93 -9.00 13.36 12.80
CA LEU A 93 -10.38 13.08 12.38
C LEU A 93 -10.59 13.40 10.90
N ILE A 94 -10.14 14.57 10.45
CA ILE A 94 -10.32 15.01 9.05
C ILE A 94 -9.62 14.04 8.09
N TYR A 95 -8.36 13.72 8.33
CA TYR A 95 -7.61 12.81 7.45
C TYR A 95 -8.02 11.34 7.63
N GLY A 96 -8.46 10.95 8.83
CA GLY A 96 -9.00 9.62 9.12
C GLY A 96 -10.22 9.26 8.28
N VAL A 97 -11.00 10.26 7.82
CA VAL A 97 -12.15 10.02 6.93
C VAL A 97 -11.74 9.32 5.63
N ALA A 98 -10.56 9.62 5.07
CA ALA A 98 -10.08 8.94 3.85
C ALA A 98 -9.90 7.43 4.09
N VAL A 99 -9.37 7.03 5.26
CA VAL A 99 -9.22 5.61 5.63
C VAL A 99 -10.59 4.94 5.78
N VAL A 100 -11.50 5.57 6.52
CA VAL A 100 -12.86 5.04 6.74
C VAL A 100 -13.59 4.88 5.42
N LEU A 101 -13.49 5.88 4.53
CA LEU A 101 -14.09 5.83 3.20
C LEU A 101 -13.50 4.69 2.34
N ALA A 102 -12.18 4.53 2.31
CA ALA A 102 -11.53 3.43 1.60
C ALA A 102 -12.01 2.06 2.08
N LEU A 103 -12.11 1.87 3.41
CA LEU A 103 -12.61 0.62 4.00
C LEU A 103 -14.06 0.35 3.64
N ILE A 104 -14.93 1.37 3.74
CA ILE A 104 -16.36 1.27 3.37
C ILE A 104 -16.50 0.90 1.89
N LEU A 105 -15.78 1.60 1.00
CA LEU A 105 -15.83 1.33 -0.44
C LEU A 105 -15.35 -0.09 -0.76
N CYS A 106 -14.24 -0.53 -0.19
CA CYS A 106 -13.76 -1.91 -0.36
C CYS A 106 -14.76 -2.94 0.18
N TYR A 107 -15.39 -2.68 1.32
CA TYR A 107 -16.44 -3.54 1.89
C TYR A 107 -17.64 -3.65 0.95
N VAL A 108 -18.14 -2.52 0.45
CA VAL A 108 -19.29 -2.47 -0.48
C VAL A 108 -18.96 -3.22 -1.78
N LEU A 109 -17.77 -2.99 -2.35
CA LEU A 109 -17.34 -3.67 -3.57
C LEU A 109 -17.18 -5.19 -3.36
N GLY A 110 -16.67 -5.62 -2.21
CA GLY A 110 -16.59 -7.03 -1.85
C GLY A 110 -17.97 -7.70 -1.76
N ARG A 111 -19.00 -6.95 -1.33
CA ARG A 111 -20.39 -7.45 -1.23
C ARG A 111 -21.17 -7.38 -2.53
N THR A 112 -20.76 -6.53 -3.47
CA THR A 112 -21.47 -6.28 -4.74
C THR A 112 -20.71 -6.84 -5.93
N LEU A 113 -19.66 -6.15 -6.35
CA LEU A 113 -18.89 -6.45 -7.57
C LEU A 113 -18.08 -7.75 -7.49
N ASP A 114 -17.57 -8.07 -6.29
CA ASP A 114 -16.73 -9.23 -6.05
C ASP A 114 -17.47 -10.38 -5.32
N ARG A 115 -18.81 -10.32 -5.29
CA ARG A 115 -19.64 -11.35 -4.66
C ARG A 115 -19.32 -12.74 -5.25
N GLY A 116 -19.02 -13.72 -4.38
CA GLY A 116 -18.62 -15.07 -4.77
C GLY A 116 -17.16 -15.18 -5.24
N ARG A 117 -16.33 -14.18 -5.00
CA ARG A 117 -14.89 -14.20 -5.27
C ARG A 117 -14.12 -13.99 -3.96
N HIS A 118 -12.99 -14.67 -3.81
CA HIS A 118 -12.09 -14.47 -2.68
C HIS A 118 -11.22 -13.23 -2.89
N VAL A 119 -11.74 -12.05 -2.55
CA VAL A 119 -11.01 -10.78 -2.60
C VAL A 119 -10.64 -10.36 -1.19
N SER A 120 -9.35 -10.28 -0.89
CA SER A 120 -8.83 -9.89 0.40
C SER A 120 -8.04 -8.59 0.32
N VAL A 121 -8.39 -7.63 1.15
CA VAL A 121 -7.62 -6.37 1.28
C VAL A 121 -6.26 -6.57 1.97
N GLY A 122 -6.03 -7.74 2.57
CA GLY A 122 -4.73 -8.12 3.16
C GLY A 122 -4.35 -7.34 4.43
N LEU A 123 -5.33 -6.80 5.17
CA LEU A 123 -5.10 -6.07 6.44
C LEU A 123 -5.02 -7.04 7.64
N ARG A 124 -4.08 -7.96 7.61
CA ARG A 124 -3.82 -8.86 8.73
C ARG A 124 -3.07 -8.10 9.83
N THR A 125 -3.50 -8.27 11.10
CA THR A 125 -2.94 -7.59 12.27
C THR A 125 -2.10 -8.54 13.14
N ASP A 126 -1.30 -9.40 12.50
CA ASP A 126 -0.37 -10.28 13.21
C ASP A 126 1.00 -9.61 13.43
N ARG A 127 1.81 -10.17 14.33
CA ARG A 127 3.16 -9.66 14.64
C ARG A 127 4.02 -9.50 13.39
N ARG A 128 3.89 -10.42 12.42
CA ARG A 128 4.68 -10.38 11.18
C ARG A 128 4.30 -9.16 10.33
N ALA A 129 3.01 -8.86 10.23
CA ALA A 129 2.53 -7.68 9.52
C ALA A 129 3.05 -6.37 10.14
N LEU A 130 3.05 -6.29 11.48
CA LEU A 130 3.59 -5.12 12.20
C LEU A 130 5.11 -4.99 12.04
N LEU A 131 5.85 -6.10 12.03
CA LEU A 131 7.29 -6.07 11.75
C LEU A 131 7.60 -5.63 10.32
N TRP A 132 6.79 -6.03 9.34
CA TRP A 132 6.91 -5.53 7.97
C TRP A 132 6.62 -4.04 7.88
N LEU A 133 5.54 -3.56 8.51
CA LEU A 133 5.21 -2.14 8.58
C LEU A 133 6.39 -1.33 9.15
N ALA A 134 6.86 -1.69 10.34
CA ALA A 134 7.95 -1.00 11.01
C ALA A 134 9.27 -1.08 10.21
N GLY A 135 9.58 -2.24 9.65
CA GLY A 135 10.78 -2.44 8.83
C GLY A 135 10.77 -1.59 7.57
N MET A 136 9.62 -1.42 6.92
CA MET A 136 9.51 -0.58 5.72
C MET A 136 9.54 0.91 6.04
N ILE A 137 9.00 1.34 7.19
CA ILE A 137 9.17 2.73 7.67
C ILE A 137 10.65 3.01 7.95
N LEU A 138 11.36 2.09 8.60
CA LEU A 138 12.80 2.23 8.82
C LEU A 138 13.58 2.26 7.49
N ALA A 139 13.20 1.41 6.53
CA ALA A 139 13.80 1.41 5.20
C ALA A 139 13.62 2.76 4.49
N ALA A 140 12.48 3.42 4.68
CA ALA A 140 12.23 4.75 4.12
C ALA A 140 13.20 5.81 4.67
N LEU A 141 13.42 5.82 6.00
CA LEU A 141 14.41 6.70 6.61
C LEU A 141 15.82 6.44 6.06
N VAL A 142 16.20 5.17 5.88
CA VAL A 142 17.49 4.80 5.30
C VAL A 142 17.60 5.24 3.84
N VAL A 143 16.55 5.09 3.04
CA VAL A 143 16.54 5.55 1.64
C VAL A 143 16.80 7.05 1.56
N ASP A 144 16.11 7.87 2.34
CA ASP A 144 16.31 9.33 2.31
C ASP A 144 17.70 9.73 2.83
N LEU A 145 18.24 9.04 3.85
CA LEU A 145 19.63 9.26 4.29
C LEU A 145 20.64 8.92 3.20
N VAL A 146 20.41 7.84 2.44
CA VAL A 146 21.27 7.45 1.30
C VAL A 146 21.18 8.49 0.18
N VAL A 147 19.98 8.95 -0.16
CA VAL A 147 19.78 10.03 -1.15
C VAL A 147 20.50 11.28 -0.72
N ALA A 148 20.34 11.70 0.52
CA ALA A 148 21.02 12.90 1.09
C ALA A 148 22.55 12.75 1.03
N GLY A 149 23.06 11.58 1.42
CA GLY A 149 24.50 11.28 1.34
C GLY A 149 25.05 11.35 -0.09
N MET A 150 24.31 10.79 -1.05
CA MET A 150 24.69 10.86 -2.48
C MET A 150 24.70 12.30 -2.99
N LEU A 151 23.64 13.08 -2.71
CA LEU A 151 23.56 14.47 -3.13
C LEU A 151 24.67 15.31 -2.50
N HIS A 152 24.98 15.08 -1.21
CA HIS A 152 26.08 15.75 -0.53
C HIS A 152 27.44 15.45 -1.17
N VAL A 153 27.72 14.18 -1.51
CA VAL A 153 28.96 13.79 -2.20
C VAL A 153 29.11 14.49 -3.56
N PHE A 154 28.01 14.73 -4.27
CA PHE A 154 28.00 15.46 -5.54
C PHE A 154 27.95 16.98 -5.38
N GLY A 155 28.01 17.52 -4.14
CA GLY A 155 27.96 18.95 -3.90
C GLY A 155 26.60 19.60 -4.20
N ILE A 156 25.52 18.80 -4.25
CA ILE A 156 24.17 19.27 -4.51
C ILE A 156 23.47 19.47 -3.18
N ALA A 157 23.30 20.72 -2.78
CA ALA A 157 22.56 21.07 -1.56
C ALA A 157 21.28 21.85 -1.89
N GLY A 158 20.22 21.60 -1.13
CA GLY A 158 18.99 22.40 -1.14
C GLY A 158 19.07 23.56 -0.15
N GLY A 159 18.13 24.49 -0.26
CA GLY A 159 17.88 25.51 0.77
C GLY A 159 17.03 24.93 1.89
N GLY A 160 17.48 25.04 3.16
CA GLY A 160 16.62 24.71 4.30
C GLY A 160 15.46 25.70 4.41
N GLN A 161 14.26 25.19 4.67
CA GLN A 161 13.11 26.04 5.02
C GLN A 161 13.12 26.36 6.51
N PRO A 162 12.66 27.55 6.92
CA PRO A 162 12.47 27.83 8.33
C PRO A 162 11.54 26.80 8.97
N LEU A 163 11.93 26.24 10.10
CA LEU A 163 11.05 25.31 10.82
C LEU A 163 9.78 26.04 11.26
N PRO A 164 8.61 25.43 11.11
CA PRO A 164 7.36 25.99 11.60
C PRO A 164 7.42 26.28 13.10
N GLN A 165 6.69 27.30 13.56
CA GLN A 165 6.63 27.69 14.98
C GLN A 165 5.73 26.79 15.83
N SER A 166 5.03 25.85 15.20
CA SER A 166 4.16 24.89 15.90
C SER A 166 4.94 23.94 16.81
N PRO A 167 4.33 23.43 17.90
CA PRO A 167 4.96 22.43 18.75
C PRO A 167 5.39 21.20 17.96
N ALA A 168 6.60 20.69 18.19
CA ALA A 168 7.18 19.57 17.42
C ALA A 168 6.29 18.33 17.37
N TRP A 169 5.59 18.00 18.47
CA TRP A 169 4.67 16.86 18.49
C TRP A 169 3.45 17.05 17.58
N LEU A 170 2.95 18.30 17.45
CA LEU A 170 1.83 18.60 16.54
C LEU A 170 2.25 18.44 15.08
N MET A 171 3.46 18.89 14.74
CA MET A 171 4.05 18.65 13.41
C MET A 171 4.17 17.15 13.10
N ILE A 172 4.58 16.34 14.09
CA ILE A 172 4.63 14.87 13.92
C ILE A 172 3.22 14.30 13.68
N VAL A 173 2.21 14.78 14.42
CA VAL A 173 0.81 14.35 14.23
C VAL A 173 0.29 14.72 12.83
N GLU A 174 0.59 15.93 12.36
CA GLU A 174 0.20 16.40 11.02
C GLU A 174 0.89 15.57 9.92
N SER A 175 2.22 15.44 10.02
CA SER A 175 3.02 14.62 9.09
C SER A 175 2.51 13.18 9.03
N PHE A 176 2.31 12.54 10.19
CA PHE A 176 1.75 11.20 10.28
C PHE A 176 0.35 11.11 9.67
N SER A 177 -0.50 12.11 9.93
CA SER A 177 -1.88 12.12 9.42
C SER A 177 -1.92 12.22 7.90
N ILE A 178 -1.09 13.06 7.31
CA ILE A 178 -0.98 13.19 5.86
C ILE A 178 -0.36 11.93 5.26
N ALA A 179 0.76 11.47 5.81
CA ALA A 179 1.52 10.33 5.30
C ALA A 179 0.75 9.00 5.37
N PHE A 180 0.03 8.76 6.46
CA PHE A 180 -0.66 7.49 6.68
C PHE A 180 -2.16 7.58 6.49
N LEU A 181 -2.85 8.56 7.10
CA LEU A 181 -4.31 8.59 7.08
C LEU A 181 -4.88 9.13 5.77
N LEU A 182 -4.21 10.11 5.13
CA LEU A 182 -4.63 10.63 3.84
C LEU A 182 -4.14 9.77 2.68
N GLN A 183 -2.88 9.33 2.71
CA GLN A 183 -2.18 8.71 1.57
C GLN A 183 -1.90 7.22 1.79
N GLY A 184 -0.94 6.86 2.64
CA GLY A 184 -0.41 5.50 2.74
C GLY A 184 -1.47 4.42 2.99
N ILE A 185 -2.39 4.60 3.93
CA ILE A 185 -3.41 3.59 4.24
C ILE A 185 -4.48 3.50 3.16
N PRO A 186 -5.21 4.57 2.79
CA PRO A 186 -6.29 4.46 1.81
C PRO A 186 -5.78 4.04 0.43
N GLU A 187 -4.65 4.58 -0.01
CA GLU A 187 -4.09 4.27 -1.32
C GLU A 187 -3.61 2.81 -1.41
N GLU A 188 -2.90 2.31 -0.41
CA GLU A 188 -2.46 0.92 -0.42
C GLU A 188 -3.61 -0.09 -0.25
N ILE A 189 -4.65 0.26 0.53
CA ILE A 189 -5.89 -0.53 0.63
C ILE A 189 -6.56 -0.65 -0.76
N ILE A 190 -6.61 0.43 -1.52
CA ILE A 190 -7.24 0.43 -2.85
C ILE A 190 -6.37 -0.30 -3.87
N TRP A 191 -5.08 0.04 -3.98
CA TRP A 191 -4.21 -0.47 -5.06
C TRP A 191 -3.64 -1.85 -4.79
N ARG A 192 -3.08 -2.10 -3.59
CA ARG A 192 -2.41 -3.37 -3.21
C ARG A 192 -3.32 -4.30 -2.44
N GLY A 193 -4.35 -3.75 -1.79
CA GLY A 193 -5.41 -4.52 -1.18
C GLY A 193 -6.45 -4.96 -2.22
N TRP A 194 -7.42 -4.08 -2.50
CA TRP A 194 -8.59 -4.44 -3.29
C TRP A 194 -8.30 -4.68 -4.78
N LEU A 195 -7.69 -3.72 -5.49
CA LEU A 195 -7.52 -3.86 -6.94
C LEU A 195 -6.64 -5.06 -7.30
N TYR A 196 -5.48 -5.19 -6.65
CA TYR A 196 -4.56 -6.29 -6.90
C TYR A 196 -5.21 -7.65 -6.65
N SER A 197 -5.92 -7.81 -5.53
CA SER A 197 -6.64 -9.04 -5.20
C SER A 197 -7.85 -9.28 -6.10
N SER A 198 -8.66 -8.25 -6.41
CA SER A 198 -9.84 -8.38 -7.27
C SER A 198 -9.50 -8.74 -8.72
N LEU A 199 -8.30 -8.41 -9.19
CA LEU A 199 -7.74 -8.82 -10.48
C LEU A 199 -7.04 -10.19 -10.43
N GLY A 200 -7.09 -10.89 -9.29
CA GLY A 200 -6.59 -12.26 -9.09
C GLY A 200 -5.09 -12.37 -8.88
N GLU A 201 -4.44 -11.32 -8.37
CA GLU A 201 -3.00 -11.28 -8.03
C GLU A 201 -2.05 -11.72 -9.16
N THR A 202 -2.49 -11.49 -10.39
CA THR A 202 -1.78 -11.86 -11.63
C THR A 202 -0.70 -10.84 -12.00
N ARG A 203 0.12 -11.16 -13.01
CA ARG A 203 1.07 -10.20 -13.60
C ARG A 203 0.36 -8.97 -14.15
N PHE A 204 -0.84 -9.15 -14.74
CA PHE A 204 -1.67 -8.03 -15.20
C PHE A 204 -2.11 -7.16 -14.01
N ALA A 205 -2.57 -7.76 -12.92
CA ALA A 205 -2.93 -7.03 -11.69
C ALA A 205 -1.74 -6.24 -11.13
N ALA A 206 -0.56 -6.85 -11.12
CA ALA A 206 0.68 -6.22 -10.68
C ALA A 206 1.03 -4.97 -11.49
N VAL A 207 1.06 -5.11 -12.82
CA VAL A 207 1.34 -4.00 -13.75
C VAL A 207 0.28 -2.91 -13.66
N SER A 208 -1.00 -3.29 -13.64
CA SER A 208 -2.11 -2.32 -13.52
C SER A 208 -2.06 -1.55 -12.19
N SER A 209 -1.72 -2.22 -11.08
CA SER A 209 -1.59 -1.58 -9.78
C SER A 209 -0.44 -0.56 -9.75
N VAL A 210 0.74 -0.91 -10.28
CA VAL A 210 1.90 -0.02 -10.30
C VAL A 210 1.68 1.15 -11.26
N LEU A 211 1.29 0.86 -12.52
CA LEU A 211 1.14 1.91 -13.53
C LEU A 211 -0.04 2.84 -13.25
N GLY A 212 -1.19 2.29 -12.81
CA GLY A 212 -2.36 3.10 -12.48
C GLY A 212 -2.08 4.02 -11.29
N PHE A 213 -1.43 3.50 -10.25
CA PHE A 213 -0.99 4.28 -9.10
C PHE A 213 -0.02 5.40 -9.53
N THR A 214 1.02 5.06 -10.30
CA THR A 214 2.01 6.04 -10.78
C THR A 214 1.36 7.12 -11.65
N ALA A 215 0.43 6.73 -12.54
CA ALA A 215 -0.25 7.67 -13.43
C ALA A 215 -1.07 8.74 -12.69
N LEU A 216 -1.67 8.39 -11.53
CA LEU A 216 -2.39 9.36 -10.70
C LEU A 216 -1.48 10.50 -10.22
N HIS A 217 -0.21 10.23 -10.01
CA HIS A 217 0.76 11.21 -9.52
C HIS A 217 1.14 12.27 -10.56
N ILE A 218 0.68 12.15 -11.82
CA ILE A 218 0.73 13.25 -12.80
C ILE A 218 -0.05 14.47 -12.28
N LEU A 219 -1.11 14.25 -11.49
CA LEU A 219 -1.94 15.30 -10.92
C LEU A 219 -1.42 15.83 -9.57
N SER A 220 -0.39 15.18 -9.01
CA SER A 220 0.16 15.56 -7.71
C SER A 220 1.02 16.81 -7.81
N GLN A 221 0.97 17.66 -6.78
CA GLN A 221 1.77 18.86 -6.64
C GLN A 221 2.97 18.59 -5.73
N GLY A 222 4.18 18.65 -6.26
CA GLY A 222 5.44 18.44 -5.54
C GLY A 222 6.51 19.48 -5.87
N GLY A 223 6.08 20.67 -6.36
CA GLY A 223 7.00 21.77 -6.70
C GLY A 223 7.49 21.76 -8.16
N GLN A 224 6.90 20.92 -9.02
CA GLN A 224 7.26 20.82 -10.45
C GLN A 224 6.94 22.15 -11.18
N GLN A 225 7.91 22.65 -11.94
CA GLN A 225 7.81 23.92 -12.66
C GLN A 225 7.63 23.73 -14.18
N ASN A 226 7.94 22.55 -14.73
CA ASN A 226 7.92 22.26 -16.15
C ASN A 226 7.61 20.79 -16.44
N LEU A 227 7.39 20.45 -17.72
CA LEU A 227 7.02 19.10 -18.14
C LEU A 227 8.06 18.04 -17.75
N LEU A 228 9.35 18.33 -17.86
CA LEU A 228 10.41 17.40 -17.48
C LEU A 228 10.35 17.08 -15.98
N GLU A 229 10.13 18.08 -15.18
CA GLU A 229 9.95 17.90 -13.73
C GLU A 229 8.69 17.10 -13.39
N HIS A 230 7.57 17.31 -14.12
CA HIS A 230 6.37 16.47 -13.95
C HIS A 230 6.66 14.99 -14.29
N LEU A 231 7.44 14.72 -15.33
CA LEU A 231 7.81 13.36 -15.71
C LEU A 231 8.78 12.73 -14.71
N THR A 232 9.80 13.46 -14.27
CA THR A 232 10.77 12.95 -13.30
C THR A 232 10.17 12.79 -11.91
N TYR A 233 9.15 13.59 -11.57
CA TYR A 233 8.38 13.44 -10.34
C TYR A 233 7.61 12.10 -10.24
N LEU A 234 7.38 11.41 -11.35
CA LEU A 234 6.78 10.08 -11.33
C LEU A 234 7.75 8.97 -10.88
N ALA A 235 9.06 9.26 -10.80
CA ALA A 235 10.04 8.26 -10.41
C ALA A 235 9.87 7.76 -8.96
N PRO A 236 9.72 8.60 -7.92
CA PRO A 236 9.44 8.13 -6.56
C PRO A 236 8.17 7.28 -6.47
N PRO A 237 6.97 7.73 -6.90
CA PRO A 237 5.77 6.91 -6.82
C PRO A 237 5.88 5.60 -7.62
N CYS A 238 6.59 5.58 -8.75
CA CYS A 238 6.86 4.34 -9.48
C CYS A 238 7.77 3.40 -8.67
N GLY A 239 8.87 3.91 -8.14
CA GLY A 239 9.87 3.11 -7.41
C GLY A 239 9.30 2.50 -6.14
N PHE A 240 8.65 3.31 -5.30
CA PHE A 240 8.03 2.76 -4.09
C PHE A 240 6.77 1.91 -4.40
N ALA A 241 6.03 2.18 -5.49
CA ALA A 241 4.93 1.32 -5.93
C ALA A 241 5.38 -0.10 -6.28
N VAL A 242 6.51 -0.23 -6.97
CA VAL A 242 7.14 -1.53 -7.26
C VAL A 242 7.53 -2.23 -5.96
N THR A 243 8.16 -1.53 -5.04
CA THR A 243 8.57 -2.07 -3.74
C THR A 243 7.36 -2.48 -2.90
N ALA A 244 6.34 -1.62 -2.80
CA ALA A 244 5.09 -1.88 -2.08
C ALA A 244 4.39 -3.16 -2.59
N LEU A 245 4.33 -3.33 -3.91
CA LEU A 245 3.77 -4.54 -4.52
C LEU A 245 4.59 -5.80 -4.18
N ILE A 246 5.91 -5.71 -4.25
CA ILE A 246 6.82 -6.82 -3.93
C ILE A 246 6.64 -7.23 -2.46
N VAL A 247 6.71 -6.29 -1.52
CA VAL A 247 6.59 -6.61 -0.09
C VAL A 247 5.17 -7.08 0.26
N ARG A 248 4.12 -6.55 -0.40
CA ARG A 248 2.74 -7.05 -0.28
C ARG A 248 2.65 -8.52 -0.71
N THR A 249 3.26 -8.87 -1.83
CA THR A 249 3.23 -10.24 -2.36
C THR A 249 4.03 -11.20 -1.47
N ILE A 250 5.18 -10.80 -0.95
CA ILE A 250 6.04 -11.64 -0.10
C ILE A 250 5.47 -11.81 1.31
N SER A 251 4.95 -10.73 1.90
CA SER A 251 4.42 -10.75 3.26
C SER A 251 2.99 -11.30 3.36
N GLY A 252 2.22 -11.21 2.27
CA GLY A 252 0.79 -11.46 2.26
C GLY A 252 -0.02 -10.35 2.98
N SER A 253 0.61 -9.20 3.30
CA SER A 253 0.01 -8.14 4.12
C SER A 253 0.13 -6.78 3.45
N THR A 254 -0.98 -6.05 3.39
CA THR A 254 -1.02 -4.66 2.90
C THR A 254 -0.31 -3.69 3.86
N TRP A 255 -0.14 -4.05 5.14
CA TRP A 255 0.64 -3.25 6.09
C TRP A 255 2.10 -3.08 5.66
N ALA A 256 2.68 -4.06 4.96
CA ALA A 256 4.02 -3.93 4.40
C ALA A 256 4.08 -2.82 3.33
N ALA A 257 3.09 -2.76 2.46
CA ALA A 257 2.97 -1.72 1.44
C ALA A 257 2.69 -0.34 2.06
N ILE A 258 1.81 -0.28 3.07
CA ILE A 258 1.54 0.93 3.86
C ILE A 258 2.83 1.45 4.51
N GLY A 259 3.69 0.56 5.02
CA GLY A 259 4.98 0.93 5.58
C GLY A 259 5.94 1.56 4.56
N VAL A 260 5.94 1.07 3.32
CA VAL A 260 6.72 1.68 2.21
C VAL A 260 6.20 3.07 1.91
N HIS A 261 4.91 3.20 1.64
CA HIS A 261 4.29 4.44 1.16
C HIS A 261 4.21 5.50 2.25
N GLY A 262 3.58 5.20 3.39
CA GLY A 262 3.50 6.12 4.52
C GLY A 262 4.88 6.45 5.09
N GLY A 263 5.78 5.46 5.12
CA GLY A 263 7.18 5.66 5.52
C GLY A 263 7.92 6.63 4.61
N PHE A 264 7.75 6.52 3.28
CA PHE A 264 8.32 7.47 2.31
C PHE A 264 7.90 8.91 2.63
N HIS A 265 6.61 9.15 2.84
CA HIS A 265 6.13 10.50 3.13
C HIS A 265 6.62 11.03 4.48
N VAL A 266 6.58 10.21 5.55
CA VAL A 266 7.09 10.62 6.86
C VAL A 266 8.59 10.89 6.81
N ALA A 267 9.39 10.03 6.15
CA ALA A 267 10.82 10.22 6.04
C ALA A 267 11.14 11.52 5.28
N ASN A 268 10.48 11.72 4.15
CA ASN A 268 10.64 12.92 3.32
C ASN A 268 10.29 14.20 4.11
N ASP A 269 9.16 14.22 4.80
CA ASP A 269 8.70 15.36 5.59
C ASP A 269 9.62 15.66 6.79
N LEU A 270 10.07 14.63 7.50
CA LEU A 270 10.92 14.80 8.67
C LEU A 270 12.38 15.10 8.33
N LEU A 271 12.88 14.62 7.20
CA LEU A 271 14.32 14.67 6.88
C LEU A 271 14.68 15.70 5.81
N SER A 272 13.76 16.01 4.86
CA SER A 272 14.09 16.88 3.72
C SER A 272 14.65 18.23 4.14
N ASP A 273 13.99 18.93 5.06
CA ASP A 273 14.44 20.22 5.55
C ASP A 273 15.73 20.12 6.39
N ARG A 274 15.83 19.08 7.22
CA ARG A 274 17.00 18.86 8.10
C ARG A 274 18.25 18.43 7.34
N LEU A 275 18.06 17.68 6.26
CA LEU A 275 19.15 17.19 5.40
C LEU A 275 19.39 18.10 4.20
N HIS A 276 18.66 19.21 4.09
CA HIS A 276 18.73 20.15 2.97
C HIS A 276 18.58 19.45 1.62
N LEU A 277 17.60 18.54 1.51
CA LEU A 277 17.32 17.86 0.26
C LEU A 277 16.75 18.86 -0.77
N PRO A 278 17.36 19.02 -1.93
CA PRO A 278 16.81 19.89 -2.96
C PRO A 278 15.53 19.28 -3.54
N VAL A 279 14.50 20.10 -3.69
CA VAL A 279 13.30 19.71 -4.43
C VAL A 279 13.60 19.79 -5.91
N GLY A 280 13.49 18.68 -6.65
CA GLY A 280 13.72 18.66 -8.10
C GLY A 280 14.06 17.29 -8.67
N SER A 281 14.26 17.28 -9.98
CA SER A 281 14.39 16.07 -10.81
C SER A 281 15.45 15.09 -10.31
N ILE A 282 16.61 15.57 -9.87
CA ILE A 282 17.71 14.68 -9.42
C ILE A 282 17.30 13.91 -8.16
N THR A 283 16.75 14.60 -7.17
CA THR A 283 16.28 13.98 -5.93
C THR A 283 15.18 12.97 -6.21
N TRP A 284 14.19 13.33 -7.02
CA TRP A 284 13.09 12.44 -7.37
C TRP A 284 13.56 11.19 -8.10
N VAL A 285 14.42 11.33 -9.10
CA VAL A 285 14.96 10.18 -9.84
C VAL A 285 15.78 9.27 -8.93
N LEU A 286 16.63 9.82 -8.07
CA LEU A 286 17.42 9.03 -7.10
C LEU A 286 16.51 8.28 -6.13
N GLN A 287 15.53 8.95 -5.52
CA GLN A 287 14.56 8.30 -4.64
C GLN A 287 13.84 7.14 -5.35
N GLY A 288 13.33 7.37 -6.56
CA GLY A 288 12.64 6.34 -7.33
C GLY A 288 13.51 5.13 -7.66
N LEU A 289 14.75 5.36 -8.11
CA LEU A 289 15.70 4.30 -8.44
C LEU A 289 16.13 3.50 -7.21
N ILE A 290 16.41 4.16 -6.09
CA ILE A 290 16.80 3.50 -4.83
C ILE A 290 15.63 2.68 -4.29
N TRP A 291 14.41 3.20 -4.30
CA TRP A 291 13.24 2.44 -3.91
C TRP A 291 13.04 1.19 -4.78
N ALA A 292 13.11 1.32 -6.09
CA ALA A 292 13.01 0.17 -7.00
C ALA A 292 14.11 -0.86 -6.72
N ALA A 293 15.35 -0.41 -6.46
CA ALA A 293 16.46 -1.28 -6.10
C ALA A 293 16.23 -2.02 -4.78
N VAL A 294 15.72 -1.35 -3.75
CA VAL A 294 15.33 -1.97 -2.46
C VAL A 294 14.31 -3.09 -2.67
N GLY A 295 13.25 -2.83 -3.45
CA GLY A 295 12.25 -3.85 -3.76
C GLY A 295 12.85 -5.06 -4.49
N LEU A 296 13.66 -4.82 -5.51
CA LEU A 296 14.31 -5.88 -6.27
C LEU A 296 15.30 -6.70 -5.41
N LEU A 297 16.04 -6.07 -4.53
CA LEU A 297 16.95 -6.76 -3.59
C LEU A 297 16.15 -7.66 -2.64
N ILE A 298 15.05 -7.17 -2.07
CA ILE A 298 14.15 -7.97 -1.22
C ILE A 298 13.62 -9.18 -2.00
N LEU A 299 13.21 -9.00 -3.25
CA LEU A 299 12.70 -10.07 -4.10
C LEU A 299 13.77 -11.13 -4.41
N VAL A 300 14.97 -10.70 -4.78
CA VAL A 300 16.11 -11.60 -5.06
C VAL A 300 16.48 -12.41 -3.82
N PHE A 301 16.59 -11.74 -2.67
CA PHE A 301 16.92 -12.39 -1.41
C PHE A 301 15.86 -13.43 -1.00
N HIS A 302 14.58 -13.06 -1.10
CA HIS A 302 13.48 -13.97 -0.82
C HIS A 302 13.47 -15.21 -1.74
N ARG A 303 13.69 -15.01 -3.04
CA ARG A 303 13.79 -16.13 -4.00
C ARG A 303 14.97 -17.04 -3.71
N ARG A 304 16.12 -16.47 -3.32
CA ARG A 304 17.30 -17.24 -2.93
C ARG A 304 17.05 -18.11 -1.69
N GLN A 305 16.44 -17.54 -0.66
CA GLN A 305 16.08 -18.29 0.55
C GLN A 305 15.13 -19.45 0.25
N ARG A 306 14.11 -19.23 -0.58
CA ARG A 306 13.19 -20.29 -0.98
C ARG A 306 13.89 -21.44 -1.71
N ARG A 307 14.83 -21.15 -2.61
CA ARG A 307 15.59 -22.18 -3.32
C ARG A 307 16.45 -23.02 -2.36
N LEU A 308 17.11 -22.39 -1.40
CA LEU A 308 17.91 -23.10 -0.39
C LEU A 308 17.05 -24.01 0.50
N ALA A 309 15.88 -23.57 0.92
CA ALA A 309 14.95 -24.35 1.71
C ALA A 309 14.43 -25.58 0.95
N THR A 310 14.17 -25.48 -0.36
CA THR A 310 13.73 -26.63 -1.16
C THR A 310 14.86 -27.64 -1.42
N SER A 311 16.12 -27.22 -1.56
CA SER A 311 17.25 -28.13 -1.74
C SER A 311 17.57 -28.94 -0.47
N SER A 312 17.40 -28.36 0.73
CA SER A 312 17.63 -29.05 1.99
C SER A 312 16.53 -30.05 2.40
N SER A 313 15.37 -29.98 1.77
CA SER A 313 14.27 -30.94 2.01
C SER A 313 14.27 -32.13 1.04
N SER A 314 15.20 -32.19 0.09
CA SER A 314 15.36 -33.27 -0.91
C SER A 314 16.56 -34.19 -0.59
N GLU A 315 17.31 -33.91 0.45
CA GLU A 315 18.34 -34.77 1.07
C GLU A 315 17.75 -35.50 2.31
#